data_d373012ba3dd017556231eff281e8a2a
#
_entry.id   d373012ba3dd017556231eff281e8a2a
#
_cell.length_a   1.000
_cell.length_b   1.000
_cell.length_c   1.000
_cell.angle_alpha   90.00
_cell.angle_beta   90.00
_cell.angle_gamma   90.00
#
_symmetry.space_group_name_H-M   'P 1'
#
loop_
_entity.id
_entity.type
_entity.pdbx_description
1 polymer ?
#
loop_
_entity_poly.entity_id
_entity_poly.type
_entity_poly.pdbx_seq_one_letter_code
_entity_poly.pdbx_strand_id
1 'polypeptide(L)'
;VDIVRGKGKMSYDEVLAFLDKRRGLLDAVVLSGGECLMHAHIETFIREIRQRNMLVKIDTNGSNPKALARLIGEGLVDYVALDFKALEDRFYDITQSDLFRPFEKSLELLIASPAVRFEVRTTYHSSLMDEAYIKKMAAYLKEKGYQGTYYLQQFFNDTETLDKMENDYCRLKSQQFEEAAVQMAIRN
;
A
#
# COMPACT_ATOMS: atom_id res chain seq x y z
N VAL A 1 -4.37 12.12 9.93
CA VAL A 1 -4.12 12.22 11.39
C VAL A 1 -5.29 11.63 12.15
N ASP A 2 -6.53 11.91 11.77
CA ASP A 2 -7.73 11.32 12.39
C ASP A 2 -7.78 9.79 12.26
N ILE A 3 -7.27 9.26 11.15
CA ILE A 3 -7.18 7.81 10.92
C ILE A 3 -6.15 7.15 11.86
N VAL A 4 -5.06 7.85 12.17
CA VAL A 4 -3.96 7.33 13.02
C VAL A 4 -4.25 7.56 14.50
N ARG A 5 -4.93 8.66 14.86
CA ARG A 5 -5.22 9.07 16.23
C ARG A 5 -6.70 8.95 16.62
N GLY A 6 -7.58 8.79 15.63
CA GLY A 6 -9.01 8.86 15.81
C GLY A 6 -9.65 7.57 16.28
N LYS A 7 -10.73 7.72 17.03
CA LYS A 7 -11.73 6.67 17.13
C LYS A 7 -12.49 6.64 15.81
N GLY A 8 -12.69 5.44 15.26
CA GLY A 8 -13.49 5.28 14.05
C GLY A 8 -14.86 5.93 14.21
N LYS A 9 -15.39 6.51 13.12
CA LYS A 9 -16.72 7.16 13.11
C LYS A 9 -17.87 6.15 13.14
N MET A 10 -17.59 4.87 12.83
CA MET A 10 -18.56 3.77 12.80
C MET A 10 -18.07 2.62 13.66
N SER A 11 -18.99 1.97 14.36
CA SER A 11 -18.72 0.71 15.03
C SER A 11 -18.55 -0.44 14.03
N TYR A 12 -18.02 -1.56 14.51
CA TYR A 12 -17.89 -2.79 13.70
C TYR A 12 -19.25 -3.25 13.14
N ASP A 13 -20.29 -3.27 13.99
CA ASP A 13 -21.63 -3.71 13.57
C ASP A 13 -22.27 -2.75 12.55
N GLU A 14 -22.05 -1.45 12.69
CA GLU A 14 -22.52 -0.45 11.71
C GLU A 14 -21.86 -0.65 10.35
N VAL A 15 -20.56 -0.97 10.30
CA VAL A 15 -19.85 -1.28 9.05
C VAL A 15 -20.42 -2.55 8.43
N LEU A 16 -20.61 -3.62 9.20
CA LEU A 16 -21.19 -4.86 8.68
C LEU A 16 -22.63 -4.64 8.16
N ALA A 17 -23.46 -3.91 8.88
CA ALA A 17 -24.81 -3.55 8.43
C ALA A 17 -24.80 -2.70 7.15
N PHE A 18 -23.81 -1.82 7.00
CA PHE A 18 -23.60 -1.05 5.77
C PHE A 18 -23.25 -1.96 4.59
N LEU A 19 -22.34 -2.92 4.79
CA LEU A 19 -21.97 -3.90 3.75
C LEU A 19 -23.15 -4.81 3.37
N ASP A 20 -23.95 -5.25 4.36
CA ASP A 20 -25.14 -6.07 4.10
C ASP A 20 -26.15 -5.37 3.19
N LYS A 21 -26.39 -4.07 3.41
CA LYS A 21 -27.28 -3.27 2.56
C LYS A 21 -26.75 -3.06 1.14
N ARG A 22 -25.49 -3.38 0.88
CA ARG A 22 -24.81 -3.16 -0.42
C ARG A 22 -24.37 -4.45 -1.11
N ARG A 23 -24.85 -5.59 -0.65
CA ARG A 23 -24.61 -6.88 -1.36
C ARG A 23 -25.13 -6.77 -2.79
N GLY A 24 -24.29 -7.16 -3.75
CA GLY A 24 -24.58 -7.07 -5.18
C GLY A 24 -24.46 -5.64 -5.77
N LEU A 25 -24.14 -4.64 -4.95
CA LEU A 25 -23.84 -3.26 -5.40
C LEU A 25 -22.35 -2.93 -5.28
N LEU A 26 -21.64 -3.58 -4.36
CA LEU A 26 -20.20 -3.45 -4.17
C LEU A 26 -19.52 -4.75 -4.56
N ASP A 27 -18.48 -4.65 -5.39
CA ASP A 27 -17.66 -5.80 -5.80
C ASP A 27 -16.55 -6.09 -4.79
N ALA A 28 -16.04 -5.05 -4.14
CA ALA A 28 -14.87 -5.16 -3.27
C ALA A 28 -14.89 -4.17 -2.10
N VAL A 29 -14.14 -4.51 -1.07
CA VAL A 29 -13.80 -3.62 0.06
C VAL A 29 -12.29 -3.37 0.07
N VAL A 30 -11.91 -2.10 0.19
CA VAL A 30 -10.52 -1.69 0.36
C VAL A 30 -10.25 -1.42 1.83
N LEU A 31 -9.29 -2.12 2.39
CA LEU A 31 -8.81 -1.93 3.76
C LEU A 31 -7.57 -1.05 3.72
N SER A 32 -7.70 0.17 4.19
CA SER A 32 -6.65 1.19 4.18
C SER A 32 -6.71 1.99 5.49
N GLY A 33 -5.69 2.84 5.72
CA GLY A 33 -5.63 3.74 6.87
C GLY A 33 -4.69 3.27 7.96
N GLY A 34 -3.68 4.10 8.27
CA GLY A 34 -2.54 3.71 9.08
C GLY A 34 -1.86 2.46 8.49
N GLU A 35 -1.71 1.41 9.31
CA GLU A 35 -1.34 0.07 8.84
C GLU A 35 -2.44 -0.92 9.24
N CYS A 36 -3.26 -1.32 8.29
CA CYS A 36 -4.42 -2.16 8.56
C CYS A 36 -4.05 -3.56 9.09
N LEU A 37 -2.89 -4.10 8.71
CA LEU A 37 -2.40 -5.41 9.16
C LEU A 37 -1.92 -5.44 10.62
N MET A 38 -1.89 -4.30 11.30
CA MET A 38 -1.59 -4.21 12.74
C MET A 38 -2.83 -4.35 13.62
N HIS A 39 -4.04 -4.32 13.06
CA HIS A 39 -5.26 -4.50 13.82
C HIS A 39 -5.49 -5.96 14.21
N ALA A 40 -5.67 -6.21 15.50
CA ALA A 40 -5.82 -7.57 16.06
C ALA A 40 -6.98 -8.37 15.44
N HIS A 41 -8.05 -7.69 15.00
CA HIS A 41 -9.26 -8.33 14.47
C HIS A 41 -9.37 -8.24 12.93
N ILE A 42 -8.28 -7.88 12.22
CA ILE A 42 -8.33 -7.69 10.78
C ILE A 42 -8.74 -8.96 10.02
N GLU A 43 -8.24 -10.11 10.43
CA GLU A 43 -8.58 -11.40 9.80
C GLU A 43 -10.07 -11.72 9.95
N THR A 44 -10.62 -11.52 11.16
CA THR A 44 -12.06 -11.73 11.42
C THR A 44 -12.91 -10.83 10.53
N PHE A 45 -12.53 -9.55 10.42
CA PHE A 45 -13.25 -8.60 9.58
C PHE A 45 -13.18 -8.97 8.09
N ILE A 46 -12.03 -9.42 7.61
CA ILE A 46 -11.87 -9.89 6.23
C ILE A 46 -12.77 -11.10 5.95
N ARG A 47 -12.87 -12.05 6.88
CA ARG A 47 -13.77 -13.21 6.75
C ARG A 47 -15.23 -12.78 6.63
N GLU A 48 -15.66 -11.78 7.41
CA GLU A 48 -17.00 -11.20 7.32
C GLU A 48 -17.27 -10.56 5.96
N ILE A 49 -16.27 -9.87 5.37
CA ILE A 49 -16.35 -9.33 4.01
C ILE A 49 -16.51 -10.47 2.99
N ARG A 50 -15.68 -11.51 3.09
CA ARG A 50 -15.71 -12.69 2.20
C ARG A 50 -17.06 -13.44 2.26
N GLN A 51 -17.67 -13.58 3.44
CA GLN A 51 -19.01 -14.18 3.61
C GLN A 51 -20.10 -13.39 2.87
N ARG A 52 -19.85 -12.13 2.54
CA ARG A 52 -20.74 -11.27 1.76
C ARG A 52 -20.48 -11.33 0.26
N ASN A 53 -19.58 -12.25 -0.19
CA ASN A 53 -19.15 -12.42 -1.58
C ASN A 53 -18.48 -11.16 -2.17
N MET A 54 -17.80 -10.38 -1.34
CA MET A 54 -17.02 -9.21 -1.76
C MET A 54 -15.53 -9.57 -1.83
N LEU A 55 -14.83 -9.01 -2.80
CA LEU A 55 -13.38 -9.07 -2.91
C LEU A 55 -12.73 -8.18 -1.86
N VAL A 56 -11.49 -8.50 -1.51
CA VAL A 56 -10.72 -7.76 -0.51
C VAL A 56 -9.45 -7.21 -1.13
N LYS A 57 -9.29 -5.89 -1.07
CA LYS A 57 -8.03 -5.19 -1.34
C LYS A 57 -7.42 -4.69 -0.03
N ILE A 58 -6.11 -4.84 0.11
CA ILE A 58 -5.34 -4.33 1.25
C ILE A 58 -4.34 -3.30 0.76
N ASP A 59 -4.34 -2.13 1.40
CA ASP A 59 -3.30 -1.13 1.28
C ASP A 59 -2.38 -1.25 2.50
N THR A 60 -1.10 -1.57 2.31
CA THR A 60 -0.16 -1.85 3.40
C THR A 60 1.23 -1.28 3.13
N ASN A 61 1.92 -0.88 4.19
CA ASN A 61 3.35 -0.53 4.15
C ASN A 61 4.27 -1.76 4.22
N GLY A 62 3.71 -2.97 4.29
CA GLY A 62 4.45 -4.23 4.33
C GLY A 62 5.12 -4.54 5.67
N SER A 63 4.84 -3.80 6.73
CA SER A 63 5.50 -3.99 8.03
C SER A 63 5.13 -5.28 8.76
N ASN A 64 4.06 -5.97 8.35
CA ASN A 64 3.61 -7.22 8.97
C ASN A 64 3.54 -8.39 7.97
N PRO A 65 4.71 -8.92 7.50
CA PRO A 65 4.74 -10.03 6.54
C PRO A 65 4.09 -11.31 7.08
N LYS A 66 4.05 -11.50 8.39
CA LYS A 66 3.41 -12.68 9.00
C LYS A 66 1.89 -12.66 8.85
N ALA A 67 1.25 -11.51 9.09
CA ALA A 67 -0.18 -11.36 8.87
C ALA A 67 -0.52 -11.48 7.38
N LEU A 68 0.28 -10.83 6.51
CA LEU A 68 0.10 -10.92 5.06
C LEU A 68 0.20 -12.37 4.57
N ALA A 69 1.19 -13.14 5.05
CA ALA A 69 1.36 -14.56 4.70
C ALA A 69 0.14 -15.40 5.08
N ARG A 70 -0.44 -15.19 6.26
CA ARG A 70 -1.65 -15.91 6.68
C ARG A 70 -2.83 -15.59 5.78
N LEU A 71 -3.07 -14.30 5.51
CA LEU A 71 -4.17 -13.86 4.64
C LEU A 71 -4.07 -14.43 3.23
N ILE A 72 -2.86 -14.47 2.66
CA ILE A 72 -2.59 -15.06 1.35
C ILE A 72 -2.79 -16.58 1.40
N GLY A 73 -2.21 -17.26 2.40
CA GLY A 73 -2.30 -18.72 2.54
C GLY A 73 -3.73 -19.22 2.72
N GLU A 74 -4.61 -18.42 3.28
CA GLU A 74 -6.03 -18.74 3.48
C GLU A 74 -6.95 -18.22 2.35
N GLY A 75 -6.39 -17.59 1.30
CA GLY A 75 -7.16 -17.06 0.17
C GLY A 75 -8.11 -15.92 0.56
N LEU A 76 -7.76 -15.15 1.58
CA LEU A 76 -8.60 -14.08 2.13
C LEU A 76 -8.41 -12.72 1.45
N VAL A 77 -7.35 -12.54 0.66
CA VAL A 77 -7.02 -11.30 -0.03
C VAL A 77 -6.90 -11.52 -1.53
N ASP A 78 -7.49 -10.63 -2.33
CA ASP A 78 -7.50 -10.69 -3.79
C ASP A 78 -6.51 -9.72 -4.42
N TYR A 79 -6.24 -8.60 -3.75
CA TYR A 79 -5.35 -7.56 -4.25
C TYR A 79 -4.59 -6.86 -3.12
N VAL A 80 -3.31 -6.55 -3.35
CA VAL A 80 -2.50 -5.80 -2.41
C VAL A 80 -1.88 -4.59 -3.09
N ALA A 81 -2.00 -3.41 -2.50
CA ALA A 81 -1.19 -2.25 -2.82
C ALA A 81 -0.10 -2.11 -1.76
N LEU A 82 1.15 -2.37 -2.16
CA LEU A 82 2.31 -2.32 -1.29
C LEU A 82 3.00 -0.97 -1.39
N ASP A 83 3.06 -0.24 -0.29
CA ASP A 83 3.73 1.06 -0.21
C ASP A 83 5.24 0.88 -0.08
N PHE A 84 5.99 1.21 -1.12
CA PHE A 84 7.44 1.28 -1.11
C PHE A 84 7.90 2.70 -0.77
N LYS A 85 8.33 2.92 0.45
CA LYS A 85 8.63 4.28 0.94
C LYS A 85 10.04 4.75 0.57
N ALA A 86 11.04 3.87 0.63
CA ALA A 86 12.43 4.15 0.29
C ALA A 86 13.25 2.86 0.18
N LEU A 87 14.46 2.93 -0.38
CA LEU A 87 15.49 1.89 -0.26
C LEU A 87 16.07 1.86 1.18
N GLU A 88 16.77 0.78 1.53
CA GLU A 88 17.29 0.54 2.87
C GLU A 88 18.17 1.69 3.39
N ASP A 89 19.03 2.24 2.52
CA ASP A 89 19.98 3.31 2.84
C ASP A 89 19.33 4.62 3.30
N ARG A 90 18.09 4.88 2.88
CA ARG A 90 17.32 6.08 3.23
C ARG A 90 16.00 5.79 3.93
N PHE A 91 15.74 4.52 4.24
CA PHE A 91 14.43 4.11 4.77
C PHE A 91 14.14 4.79 6.11
N TYR A 92 15.10 4.79 7.01
CA TYR A 92 14.95 5.44 8.34
C TYR A 92 14.76 6.96 8.21
N ASP A 93 15.54 7.61 7.36
CA ASP A 93 15.47 9.05 7.17
C ASP A 93 14.09 9.51 6.68
N ILE A 94 13.48 8.71 5.79
CA ILE A 94 12.19 9.03 5.18
C ILE A 94 11.00 8.58 6.03
N THR A 95 11.12 7.45 6.74
CA THR A 95 9.97 6.84 7.44
C THR A 95 10.03 6.94 8.95
N GLN A 96 11.18 7.32 9.52
CA GLN A 96 11.48 7.30 10.96
C GLN A 96 11.21 5.91 11.60
N SER A 97 11.49 4.84 10.84
CA SER A 97 11.27 3.46 11.29
C SER A 97 12.29 2.49 10.69
N ASP A 98 12.57 1.38 11.37
CA ASP A 98 13.48 0.30 10.94
C ASP A 98 12.72 -0.86 10.27
N LEU A 99 11.70 -0.53 9.48
CA LEU A 99 10.78 -1.53 8.90
C LEU A 99 11.12 -1.93 7.46
N PHE A 100 12.31 -1.61 6.95
CA PHE A 100 12.73 -2.02 5.61
C PHE A 100 12.75 -3.55 5.44
N ARG A 101 13.32 -4.28 6.38
CA ARG A 101 13.39 -5.75 6.30
C ARG A 101 12.03 -6.45 6.35
N PRO A 102 11.06 -6.04 7.21
CA PRO A 102 9.67 -6.48 7.09
C PRO A 102 9.04 -6.19 5.73
N PHE A 103 9.21 -4.96 5.20
CA PHE A 103 8.72 -4.59 3.87
C PHE A 103 9.32 -5.50 2.77
N GLU A 104 10.63 -5.70 2.76
CA GLU A 104 11.32 -6.57 1.80
C GLU A 104 10.75 -8.00 1.81
N LYS A 105 10.53 -8.57 3.01
CA LYS A 105 9.89 -9.89 3.16
C LYS A 105 8.45 -9.91 2.62
N SER A 106 7.69 -8.83 2.80
CA SER A 106 6.34 -8.72 2.25
C SER A 106 6.35 -8.64 0.73
N LEU A 107 7.31 -7.90 0.14
CA LEU A 107 7.50 -7.84 -1.30
C LEU A 107 7.86 -9.22 -1.88
N GLU A 108 8.84 -9.91 -1.30
CA GLU A 108 9.26 -11.25 -1.72
C GLU A 108 8.12 -12.28 -1.61
N LEU A 109 7.32 -12.20 -0.55
CA LEU A 109 6.13 -13.03 -0.36
C LEU A 109 5.10 -12.80 -1.48
N LEU A 110 4.82 -11.54 -1.82
CA LEU A 110 3.86 -11.20 -2.87
C LEU A 110 4.35 -11.64 -4.25
N ILE A 111 5.65 -11.47 -4.56
CA ILE A 111 6.27 -11.95 -5.80
C ILE A 111 6.14 -13.48 -5.92
N ALA A 112 6.31 -14.19 -4.81
CA ALA A 112 6.19 -15.66 -4.75
C ALA A 112 4.72 -16.16 -4.73
N SER A 113 3.72 -15.27 -4.70
CA SER A 113 2.30 -15.63 -4.52
C SER A 113 1.45 -15.28 -5.74
N PRO A 114 1.48 -16.06 -6.84
CA PRO A 114 0.78 -15.73 -8.09
C PRO A 114 -0.74 -15.69 -7.99
N ALA A 115 -1.31 -16.24 -6.91
CA ALA A 115 -2.74 -16.22 -6.65
C ALA A 115 -3.27 -14.84 -6.23
N VAL A 116 -2.40 -13.95 -5.77
CA VAL A 116 -2.75 -12.59 -5.34
C VAL A 116 -2.18 -11.57 -6.30
N ARG A 117 -3.03 -10.75 -6.87
CA ARG A 117 -2.57 -9.60 -7.67
C ARG A 117 -2.07 -8.51 -6.75
N PHE A 118 -0.98 -7.86 -7.13
CA PHE A 118 -0.49 -6.73 -6.35
C PHE A 118 0.17 -5.66 -7.21
N GLU A 119 0.22 -4.46 -6.66
CA GLU A 119 0.96 -3.32 -7.18
C GLU A 119 1.93 -2.80 -6.13
N VAL A 120 3.02 -2.19 -6.60
CA VAL A 120 3.92 -1.41 -5.76
C VAL A 120 3.70 0.06 -6.06
N ARG A 121 3.64 0.89 -5.02
CA ARG A 121 3.44 2.33 -5.16
C ARG A 121 4.35 3.12 -4.21
N THR A 122 4.72 4.32 -4.61
CA THR A 122 5.46 5.29 -3.79
C THR A 122 4.77 6.64 -3.84
N THR A 123 4.55 7.25 -2.69
CA THR A 123 4.17 8.66 -2.62
C THR A 123 5.42 9.50 -2.81
N TYR A 124 5.44 10.26 -3.90
CA TYR A 124 6.57 11.09 -4.31
C TYR A 124 6.44 12.50 -3.76
N HIS A 125 7.55 13.00 -3.22
CA HIS A 125 7.75 14.41 -2.88
C HIS A 125 9.17 14.82 -3.27
N SER A 126 9.33 15.92 -4.00
CA SER A 126 10.63 16.34 -4.57
C SER A 126 11.69 16.66 -3.52
N SER A 127 11.29 17.06 -2.30
CA SER A 127 12.24 17.28 -1.19
C SER A 127 12.80 15.98 -0.60
N LEU A 128 12.11 14.84 -0.81
CA LEU A 128 12.52 13.54 -0.27
C LEU A 128 13.25 12.68 -1.29
N MET A 129 12.93 12.81 -2.57
CA MET A 129 13.47 11.93 -3.62
C MET A 129 13.59 12.69 -4.95
N ASP A 130 14.66 12.44 -5.65
CA ASP A 130 14.85 12.90 -7.02
C ASP A 130 14.54 11.77 -8.04
N GLU A 131 14.56 12.11 -9.33
CA GLU A 131 14.34 11.16 -10.41
C GLU A 131 15.36 10.01 -10.40
N ALA A 132 16.62 10.30 -10.10
CA ALA A 132 17.68 9.28 -10.06
C ALA A 132 17.43 8.27 -8.94
N TYR A 133 16.93 8.72 -7.80
CA TYR A 133 16.57 7.85 -6.69
C TYR A 133 15.36 6.97 -7.02
N ILE A 134 14.33 7.51 -7.67
CA ILE A 134 13.17 6.73 -8.13
C ILE A 134 13.61 5.64 -9.12
N LYS A 135 14.54 5.95 -10.05
CA LYS A 135 15.09 4.95 -10.96
C LYS A 135 15.87 3.84 -10.24
N LYS A 136 16.58 4.15 -9.14
CA LYS A 136 17.20 3.13 -8.28
C LYS A 136 16.17 2.26 -7.60
N MET A 137 15.06 2.82 -7.11
CA MET A 137 13.95 2.05 -6.53
C MET A 137 13.33 1.12 -7.56
N ALA A 138 13.12 1.58 -8.81
CA ALA A 138 12.64 0.75 -9.92
C ALA A 138 13.61 -0.39 -10.26
N ALA A 139 14.92 -0.12 -10.26
CA ALA A 139 15.95 -1.15 -10.48
C ALA A 139 15.94 -2.21 -9.37
N TYR A 140 15.79 -1.80 -8.12
CA TYR A 140 15.65 -2.71 -6.98
C TYR A 140 14.42 -3.63 -7.13
N LEU A 141 13.27 -3.10 -7.53
CA LEU A 141 12.06 -3.91 -7.77
C LEU A 141 12.31 -4.96 -8.87
N LYS A 142 12.98 -4.59 -9.96
CA LYS A 142 13.36 -5.51 -11.03
C LYS A 142 14.30 -6.61 -10.54
N GLU A 143 15.31 -6.25 -9.74
CA GLU A 143 16.29 -7.19 -9.17
C GLU A 143 15.57 -8.22 -8.27
N LYS A 144 14.56 -7.78 -7.51
CA LYS A 144 13.70 -8.67 -6.70
C LYS A 144 12.75 -9.53 -7.54
N GLY A 145 12.64 -9.30 -8.86
CA GLY A 145 11.78 -10.07 -9.76
C GLY A 145 10.36 -9.51 -9.90
N TYR A 146 10.09 -8.26 -9.48
CA TYR A 146 8.80 -7.62 -9.69
C TYR A 146 8.55 -7.37 -11.18
N GLN A 147 7.38 -7.79 -11.68
CA GLN A 147 6.99 -7.68 -13.10
C GLN A 147 5.75 -6.79 -13.31
N GLY A 148 5.18 -6.26 -12.24
CA GLY A 148 4.01 -5.39 -12.32
C GLY A 148 4.36 -3.94 -12.65
N THR A 149 3.34 -3.08 -12.65
CA THR A 149 3.50 -1.63 -12.80
C THR A 149 3.86 -0.99 -11.45
N TYR A 150 4.94 -0.22 -11.42
CA TYR A 150 5.33 0.59 -10.27
C TYR A 150 4.66 1.96 -10.37
N TYR A 151 3.82 2.29 -9.39
CA TYR A 151 3.03 3.53 -9.38
C TYR A 151 3.69 4.60 -8.53
N LEU A 152 3.85 5.79 -9.11
CA LEU A 152 4.20 7.00 -8.39
C LEU A 152 2.94 7.82 -8.14
N GLN A 153 2.68 8.16 -6.88
CA GLN A 153 1.57 9.01 -6.48
C GLN A 153 2.13 10.37 -6.05
N GLN A 154 1.68 11.43 -6.68
CA GLN A 154 2.06 12.78 -6.28
C GLN A 154 1.56 13.05 -4.86
N PHE A 155 2.44 13.59 -4.00
CA PHE A 155 2.03 14.02 -2.67
C PHE A 155 1.15 15.28 -2.78
N PHE A 156 0.00 15.23 -2.11
CA PHE A 156 -0.89 16.38 -1.91
C PHE A 156 -1.18 16.52 -0.43
N ASN A 157 -1.02 17.72 0.09
CA ASN A 157 -1.27 18.06 1.49
C ASN A 157 -2.66 18.71 1.63
N ASP A 158 -3.71 17.99 1.23
CA ASP A 158 -5.10 18.45 1.38
C ASP A 158 -5.65 18.12 2.79
N THR A 159 -4.92 17.36 3.59
CA THR A 159 -5.27 16.96 4.95
C THR A 159 -4.05 17.06 5.85
N GLU A 160 -4.27 17.24 7.17
CA GLU A 160 -3.16 17.20 8.14
C GLU A 160 -2.36 15.90 8.01
N THR A 161 -1.07 16.04 7.74
CA THR A 161 -0.08 14.96 7.74
C THR A 161 0.63 14.86 9.08
N LEU A 162 1.34 13.76 9.34
CA LEU A 162 2.13 13.60 10.57
C LEU A 162 3.27 14.63 10.66
N ASP A 163 3.85 14.97 9.51
CA ASP A 163 4.83 16.05 9.37
C ASP A 163 4.23 17.24 8.62
N LYS A 164 4.72 18.45 8.94
CA LYS A 164 4.36 19.68 8.22
C LYS A 164 5.11 19.74 6.90
N MET A 165 4.71 18.93 5.93
CA MET A 165 5.22 19.03 4.57
C MET A 165 4.35 19.99 3.77
N GLU A 166 4.99 20.88 3.03
CA GLU A 166 4.30 21.76 2.08
C GLU A 166 3.89 20.96 0.83
N ASN A 167 2.93 21.48 0.08
CA ASN A 167 2.55 20.87 -1.20
C ASN A 167 3.73 20.82 -2.17
N ASP A 168 3.91 19.68 -2.82
CA ASP A 168 4.91 19.51 -3.86
C ASP A 168 4.34 19.95 -5.22
N TYR A 169 4.84 21.06 -5.74
CA TYR A 169 4.48 21.57 -7.06
C TYR A 169 5.36 21.02 -8.19
N CYS A 170 6.40 20.22 -7.86
CA CYS A 170 7.24 19.55 -8.84
C CYS A 170 6.53 18.32 -9.41
N ARG A 171 5.84 18.49 -10.54
CA ARG A 171 5.09 17.41 -11.17
C ARG A 171 6.02 16.45 -11.92
N LEU A 172 5.90 15.18 -11.60
CA LEU A 172 6.51 14.11 -12.38
C LEU A 172 5.83 14.00 -13.76
N LYS A 173 6.64 13.66 -14.77
CA LYS A 173 6.17 13.36 -16.13
C LYS A 173 6.52 11.92 -16.48
N SER A 174 5.60 11.19 -17.08
CA SER A 174 5.80 9.77 -17.45
C SER A 174 7.01 9.55 -18.33
N GLN A 175 7.32 10.50 -19.24
CA GLN A 175 8.48 10.47 -20.13
C GLN A 175 9.83 10.36 -19.40
N GLN A 176 9.92 10.83 -18.16
CA GLN A 176 11.15 10.73 -17.34
C GLN A 176 11.50 9.27 -16.98
N PHE A 177 10.53 8.35 -17.10
CA PHE A 177 10.64 6.96 -16.66
C PHE A 177 10.44 5.94 -17.78
N GLU A 178 10.45 6.34 -19.05
CA GLU A 178 10.30 5.43 -20.20
C GLU A 178 11.37 4.34 -20.25
N GLU A 179 12.58 4.66 -19.79
CA GLU A 179 13.72 3.72 -19.72
C GLU A 179 13.89 3.10 -18.31
N ALA A 180 12.89 3.17 -17.46
CA ALA A 180 12.99 2.59 -16.14
C ALA A 180 13.04 1.06 -16.18
N ALA A 181 13.65 0.46 -15.17
CA ALA A 181 13.88 -0.98 -15.11
C ALA A 181 12.58 -1.81 -15.04
N VAL A 182 11.47 -1.23 -14.58
CA VAL A 182 10.11 -1.79 -14.58
C VAL A 182 9.15 -0.80 -15.20
N GLN A 183 8.00 -1.27 -15.67
CA GLN A 183 6.94 -0.38 -16.14
C GLN A 183 6.53 0.57 -15.04
N MET A 184 6.47 1.87 -15.33
CA MET A 184 6.09 2.90 -14.36
C MET A 184 4.86 3.68 -14.83
N ALA A 185 4.04 4.11 -13.87
CA ALA A 185 2.89 4.96 -14.12
C ALA A 185 2.73 6.00 -13.02
N ILE A 186 2.26 7.19 -13.38
CA ILE A 186 1.97 8.27 -12.43
C ILE A 186 0.47 8.29 -12.18
N ARG A 187 0.10 8.33 -10.90
CA ARG A 187 -1.27 8.56 -10.44
C ARG A 187 -1.35 9.93 -9.76
N ASN A 188 -2.28 10.75 -10.19
CA ASN A 188 -2.61 12.04 -9.58
C ASN A 188 -3.76 11.88 -8.61
#